data_0eb223496849521d0a251eb9a8a3fe03
#
_entry.id   0eb223496849521d0a251eb9a8a3fe03
#
_cell.length_a   1.000
_cell.length_b   1.000
_cell.length_c   1.000
_cell.angle_alpha   90.00
_cell.angle_beta   90.00
_cell.angle_gamma   90.00
#
_symmetry.space_group_name_H-M   'P 1'
#
loop_
_entity.id
_entity.type
_entity.pdbx_description
1 polymer ?
#
loop_
_entity_poly.entity_id
_entity_poly.type
_entity_poly.pdbx_seq_one_letter_code
_entity_poly.pdbx_strand_id
1 'polypeptide(L)'
;MATTSARYERKSIKPVLLNAWRVFLALWYLGGSLIHFHCALHRPQIYIRFGQTSLFPLMNRIWAAFVMPHITTFALLLAAFELAIVVLLFSRGRAVTLALTASLLFNLFLVQLGLGYPATPGSMEDFVANRLSNLLFILVQLPLFWVRFDKSLPTLVRDRFCI
;
A
#
# COMPACT_ATOMS: atom_id res chain seq x y z
N MET A 1 4.89 -29.02 50.24
CA MET A 1 4.79 -27.62 49.85
C MET A 1 5.20 -27.50 48.41
N ALA A 2 4.24 -27.38 47.49
CA ALA A 2 4.49 -27.24 46.06
C ALA A 2 4.40 -25.76 45.71
N THR A 3 5.53 -25.13 45.40
CA THR A 3 5.60 -23.76 44.94
C THR A 3 5.18 -23.71 43.47
N THR A 4 3.95 -23.30 43.22
CA THR A 4 3.41 -23.03 41.86
C THR A 4 4.07 -21.74 41.37
N SER A 5 5.16 -21.90 40.58
CA SER A 5 5.78 -20.80 39.85
C SER A 5 4.81 -20.37 38.74
N ALA A 6 4.08 -19.30 38.97
CA ALA A 6 3.30 -18.62 37.94
C ALA A 6 4.28 -18.04 36.91
N ARG A 7 4.51 -18.78 35.84
CA ARG A 7 5.24 -18.32 34.66
C ARG A 7 4.43 -17.23 34.00
N TYR A 8 4.76 -15.97 34.34
CA TYR A 8 4.20 -14.79 33.68
C TYR A 8 4.63 -14.82 32.22
N GLU A 9 3.76 -15.37 31.35
CA GLU A 9 3.97 -15.35 29.91
C GLU A 9 4.02 -13.87 29.45
N ARG A 10 5.22 -13.37 29.28
CA ARG A 10 5.47 -12.06 28.66
C ARG A 10 4.91 -12.13 27.24
N LYS A 11 3.63 -11.70 27.03
CA LYS A 11 2.99 -11.59 25.71
C LYS A 11 3.97 -10.82 24.82
N SER A 12 4.53 -11.49 23.84
CA SER A 12 5.46 -10.88 22.89
C SER A 12 4.75 -9.75 22.15
N ILE A 13 5.18 -8.51 22.35
CA ILE A 13 4.63 -7.30 21.70
C ILE A 13 4.80 -7.37 20.18
N LYS A 14 5.81 -8.08 19.70
CA LYS A 14 6.14 -8.19 18.26
C LYS A 14 4.97 -8.60 17.36
N PRO A 15 4.22 -9.69 17.63
CA PRO A 15 3.13 -10.10 16.73
C PRO A 15 1.95 -9.11 16.72
N VAL A 16 1.71 -8.40 17.82
CA VAL A 16 0.67 -7.37 17.91
C VAL A 16 1.03 -6.17 17.05
N LEU A 17 2.26 -5.69 17.15
CA LEU A 17 2.76 -4.57 16.36
C LEU A 17 2.74 -4.87 14.85
N LEU A 18 3.19 -6.06 14.46
CA LEU A 18 3.23 -6.48 13.05
C LEU A 18 1.82 -6.62 12.45
N ASN A 19 0.85 -7.11 13.22
CA ASN A 19 -0.55 -7.14 12.75
C ASN A 19 -1.19 -5.74 12.74
N ALA A 20 -0.86 -4.86 13.68
CA ALA A 20 -1.29 -3.45 13.64
C ALA A 20 -0.74 -2.75 12.39
N TRP A 21 0.52 -3.02 12.05
CA TRP A 21 1.14 -2.51 10.83
C TRP A 21 0.45 -3.03 9.56
N ARG A 22 0.10 -4.31 9.52
CA ARG A 22 -0.68 -4.91 8.45
C ARG A 22 -2.07 -4.27 8.30
N VAL A 23 -2.74 -3.96 9.41
CA VAL A 23 -4.02 -3.23 9.41
C VAL A 23 -3.81 -1.81 8.87
N PHE A 24 -2.77 -1.12 9.28
CA PHE A 24 -2.43 0.21 8.75
C PHE A 24 -2.27 0.19 7.23
N LEU A 25 -1.50 -0.77 6.67
CA LEU A 25 -1.37 -0.93 5.23
C LEU A 25 -2.72 -1.16 4.53
N ALA A 26 -3.57 -2.02 5.12
CA ALA A 26 -4.89 -2.28 4.57
C ALA A 26 -5.77 -1.03 4.55
N LEU A 27 -5.77 -0.23 5.62
CA LEU A 27 -6.51 1.03 5.67
C LEU A 27 -5.96 2.07 4.69
N TRP A 28 -4.64 2.11 4.51
CA TRP A 28 -4.00 2.98 3.53
C TRP A 28 -4.48 2.69 2.11
N TYR A 29 -4.42 1.41 1.68
CA TYR A 29 -4.90 0.99 0.37
C TYR A 29 -6.42 1.12 0.21
N LEU A 30 -7.19 0.93 1.27
CA LEU A 30 -8.63 1.19 1.24
C LEU A 30 -8.91 2.67 0.97
N GLY A 31 -8.20 3.56 1.64
CA GLY A 31 -8.28 5.00 1.41
C GLY A 31 -7.91 5.37 -0.03
N GLY A 32 -6.80 4.83 -0.55
CA GLY A 32 -6.36 5.01 -1.93
C GLY A 32 -7.43 4.54 -2.93
N SER A 33 -7.95 3.33 -2.75
CA SER A 33 -9.02 2.76 -3.59
C SER A 33 -10.25 3.68 -3.66
N LEU A 34 -10.71 4.18 -2.51
CA LEU A 34 -11.86 5.11 -2.46
C LEU A 34 -11.57 6.43 -3.16
N ILE A 35 -10.36 6.98 -2.98
CA ILE A 35 -9.93 8.21 -3.66
C ILE A 35 -9.87 7.98 -5.18
N HIS A 36 -9.26 6.88 -5.63
CA HIS A 36 -9.17 6.58 -7.07
C HIS A 36 -10.54 6.34 -7.69
N PHE A 37 -11.44 5.65 -6.99
CA PHE A 37 -12.82 5.48 -7.44
C PHE A 37 -13.54 6.83 -7.57
N HIS A 38 -13.44 7.70 -6.56
CA HIS A 38 -14.03 9.04 -6.60
C HIS A 38 -13.43 9.89 -7.74
N CYS A 39 -12.11 9.93 -7.87
CA CYS A 39 -11.43 10.70 -8.91
C CYS A 39 -11.75 10.20 -10.32
N ALA A 40 -11.87 8.88 -10.51
CA ALA A 40 -12.25 8.29 -11.80
C ALA A 40 -13.59 8.82 -12.31
N LEU A 41 -14.56 9.00 -11.41
CA LEU A 41 -15.93 9.42 -11.77
C LEU A 41 -16.10 10.93 -11.83
N HIS A 42 -15.38 11.71 -10.99
CA HIS A 42 -15.65 13.13 -10.83
C HIS A 42 -14.52 14.06 -11.27
N ARG A 43 -13.27 13.59 -11.26
CA ARG A 43 -12.08 14.42 -11.53
C ARG A 43 -10.97 13.66 -12.28
N PRO A 44 -11.24 12.99 -13.39
CA PRO A 44 -10.25 12.16 -14.08
C PRO A 44 -9.03 12.95 -14.56
N GLN A 45 -9.17 14.26 -14.81
CA GLN A 45 -8.08 15.12 -15.28
C GLN A 45 -6.94 15.29 -14.27
N ILE A 46 -7.15 15.00 -12.99
CA ILE A 46 -6.08 15.11 -11.97
C ILE A 46 -4.89 14.18 -12.30
N TYR A 47 -5.16 13.08 -13.02
CA TYR A 47 -4.15 12.10 -13.40
C TYR A 47 -3.16 12.59 -14.47
N ILE A 48 -3.42 13.69 -15.16
CA ILE A 48 -2.48 14.31 -16.12
C ILE A 48 -1.14 14.59 -15.44
N ARG A 49 -1.18 15.07 -14.21
CA ARG A 49 0.01 15.47 -13.45
C ARG A 49 0.97 14.32 -13.17
N PHE A 50 0.47 13.11 -13.03
CA PHE A 50 1.33 11.93 -12.78
C PHE A 50 2.27 11.66 -13.95
N GLY A 51 1.80 11.73 -15.20
CA GLY A 51 2.67 11.61 -16.37
C GLY A 51 3.73 12.70 -16.42
N GLN A 52 3.38 13.94 -16.03
CA GLN A 52 4.29 15.09 -16.08
C GLN A 52 5.46 14.97 -15.08
N THR A 53 5.29 14.23 -13.98
CA THR A 53 6.33 14.02 -12.95
C THR A 53 7.14 12.75 -13.15
N SER A 54 6.91 11.99 -14.22
CA SER A 54 7.66 10.78 -14.52
C SER A 54 9.14 11.06 -14.77
N LEU A 55 10.02 10.20 -14.21
CA LEU A 55 11.48 10.25 -14.45
C LEU A 55 11.87 9.91 -15.89
N PHE A 56 11.01 9.16 -16.59
CA PHE A 56 11.29 8.71 -17.95
C PHE A 56 10.40 9.42 -18.97
N PRO A 57 10.98 10.17 -19.92
CA PRO A 57 10.21 10.87 -20.96
C PRO A 57 9.31 9.95 -21.79
N LEU A 58 9.71 8.69 -21.98
CA LEU A 58 8.90 7.69 -22.66
C LEU A 58 7.59 7.41 -21.90
N MET A 59 7.66 7.31 -20.56
CA MET A 59 6.46 7.11 -19.73
C MET A 59 5.51 8.29 -19.83
N ASN A 60 6.02 9.51 -19.87
CA ASN A 60 5.19 10.71 -20.07
C ASN A 60 4.43 10.64 -21.40
N ARG A 61 5.09 10.22 -22.49
CA ARG A 61 4.45 10.04 -23.81
C ARG A 61 3.37 8.95 -23.78
N ILE A 62 3.69 7.79 -23.19
CA ILE A 62 2.72 6.69 -23.02
C ILE A 62 1.54 7.15 -22.18
N TRP A 63 1.78 7.89 -21.11
CA TRP A 63 0.75 8.41 -20.23
C TRP A 63 -0.20 9.33 -20.98
N ALA A 64 0.33 10.30 -21.71
CA ALA A 64 -0.47 11.26 -22.47
C ALA A 64 -1.23 10.61 -23.64
N ALA A 65 -0.56 9.71 -24.38
CA ALA A 65 -1.12 9.16 -25.62
C ALA A 65 -2.04 7.94 -25.40
N PHE A 66 -1.82 7.17 -24.32
CA PHE A 66 -2.54 5.93 -24.08
C PHE A 66 -3.33 5.92 -22.76
N VAL A 67 -2.72 6.32 -21.66
CA VAL A 67 -3.40 6.25 -20.35
C VAL A 67 -4.48 7.32 -20.23
N MET A 68 -4.17 8.58 -20.59
CA MET A 68 -5.11 9.68 -20.41
C MET A 68 -6.39 9.57 -21.26
N PRO A 69 -6.39 9.12 -22.51
CA PRO A 69 -7.62 8.87 -23.27
C PRO A 69 -8.57 7.85 -22.62
N HIS A 70 -8.02 6.93 -21.79
CA HIS A 70 -8.75 5.87 -21.11
C HIS A 70 -8.68 5.99 -19.58
N ILE A 71 -8.45 7.20 -19.07
CA ILE A 71 -8.09 7.41 -17.66
C ILE A 71 -9.14 6.92 -16.68
N THR A 72 -10.43 7.06 -16.97
CA THR A 72 -11.51 6.56 -16.12
C THR A 72 -11.37 5.05 -15.92
N THR A 73 -11.13 4.29 -17.00
CA THR A 73 -10.93 2.84 -16.92
C THR A 73 -9.69 2.49 -16.12
N PHE A 74 -8.55 3.16 -16.37
CA PHE A 74 -7.32 2.91 -15.62
C PHE A 74 -7.45 3.26 -14.14
N ALA A 75 -8.13 4.36 -13.79
CA ALA A 75 -8.35 4.73 -12.40
C ALA A 75 -9.29 3.76 -11.68
N LEU A 76 -10.32 3.22 -12.35
CA LEU A 76 -11.16 2.17 -11.78
C LEU A 76 -10.41 0.85 -11.60
N LEU A 77 -9.55 0.47 -12.56
CA LEU A 77 -8.68 -0.69 -12.43
C LEU A 77 -7.68 -0.52 -11.27
N LEU A 78 -7.15 0.68 -11.09
CA LEU A 78 -6.28 1.00 -9.96
C LEU A 78 -7.02 0.89 -8.63
N ALA A 79 -8.24 1.44 -8.54
CA ALA A 79 -9.08 1.30 -7.35
C ALA A 79 -9.36 -0.19 -7.03
N ALA A 80 -9.69 -1.00 -8.04
CA ALA A 80 -9.91 -2.43 -7.88
C ALA A 80 -8.63 -3.17 -7.46
N PHE A 81 -7.48 -2.80 -8.01
CA PHE A 81 -6.17 -3.34 -7.64
C PHE A 81 -5.84 -3.06 -6.16
N GLU A 82 -6.02 -1.84 -5.70
CA GLU A 82 -5.79 -1.46 -4.30
C GLU A 82 -6.77 -2.19 -3.37
N LEU A 83 -8.04 -2.32 -3.76
CA LEU A 83 -9.01 -3.10 -2.99
C LEU A 83 -8.62 -4.59 -2.92
N ALA A 84 -8.07 -5.16 -4.00
CA ALA A 84 -7.54 -6.52 -3.98
C ALA A 84 -6.38 -6.66 -2.98
N ILE A 85 -5.47 -5.69 -2.90
CA ILE A 85 -4.41 -5.66 -1.86
C ILE A 85 -5.04 -5.67 -0.46
N VAL A 86 -6.09 -4.88 -0.21
CA VAL A 86 -6.80 -4.85 1.08
C VAL A 86 -7.31 -6.26 1.43
N VAL A 87 -8.06 -6.90 0.54
CA VAL A 87 -8.63 -8.24 0.75
C VAL A 87 -7.53 -9.27 1.05
N LEU A 88 -6.43 -9.23 0.30
CA LEU A 88 -5.29 -10.12 0.50
C LEU A 88 -4.57 -9.84 1.82
N LEU A 89 -4.45 -8.58 2.25
CA LEU A 89 -3.91 -8.22 3.57
C LEU A 89 -4.82 -8.70 4.71
N PHE A 90 -6.12 -8.81 4.55
CA PHE A 90 -7.02 -9.40 5.54
C PHE A 90 -6.94 -10.92 5.60
N SER A 91 -6.36 -11.58 4.61
CA SER A 91 -6.25 -13.04 4.50
C SER A 91 -5.13 -13.62 5.39
N ARG A 92 -4.48 -14.71 4.98
CA ARG A 92 -3.37 -15.38 5.71
C ARG A 92 -2.34 -15.99 4.76
N GLY A 93 -1.18 -16.32 5.29
CA GLY A 93 -0.14 -17.05 4.57
C GLY A 93 0.28 -16.38 3.27
N ARG A 94 0.33 -17.14 2.17
CA ARG A 94 0.78 -16.68 0.85
C ARG A 94 -0.01 -15.48 0.30
N ALA A 95 -1.29 -15.34 0.66
CA ALA A 95 -2.10 -14.22 0.22
C ALA A 95 -1.56 -12.87 0.74
N VAL A 96 -1.10 -12.85 2.00
CA VAL A 96 -0.46 -11.65 2.57
C VAL A 96 0.86 -11.35 1.87
N THR A 97 1.67 -12.37 1.59
CA THR A 97 2.93 -12.18 0.84
C THR A 97 2.65 -11.62 -0.56
N LEU A 98 1.63 -12.12 -1.25
CA LEU A 98 1.21 -11.59 -2.55
C LEU A 98 0.79 -10.12 -2.46
N ALA A 99 0.01 -9.74 -1.43
CA ALA A 99 -0.37 -8.35 -1.20
C ALA A 99 0.85 -7.45 -0.98
N LEU A 100 1.80 -7.88 -0.15
CA LEU A 100 3.04 -7.13 0.11
C LEU A 100 3.89 -6.99 -1.16
N THR A 101 3.98 -8.05 -1.97
CA THR A 101 4.71 -8.00 -3.25
C THR A 101 4.03 -7.05 -4.23
N ALA A 102 2.70 -7.11 -4.36
CA ALA A 102 1.94 -6.20 -5.21
C ALA A 102 2.10 -4.74 -4.74
N SER A 103 2.02 -4.50 -3.44
CA SER A 103 2.26 -3.20 -2.82
C SER A 103 3.68 -2.68 -3.11
N LEU A 104 4.70 -3.53 -2.95
CA LEU A 104 6.10 -3.18 -3.23
C LEU A 104 6.28 -2.74 -4.68
N LEU A 105 5.82 -3.55 -5.63
CA LEU A 105 5.92 -3.26 -7.07
C LEU A 105 5.17 -1.99 -7.44
N PHE A 106 3.99 -1.78 -6.86
CA PHE A 106 3.20 -0.58 -7.08
C PHE A 106 3.90 0.68 -6.56
N ASN A 107 4.46 0.65 -5.36
CA ASN A 107 5.21 1.78 -4.83
C ASN A 107 6.50 2.06 -5.62
N LEU A 108 7.21 1.03 -6.11
CA LEU A 108 8.34 1.19 -7.03
C LEU A 108 7.90 1.88 -8.34
N PHE A 109 6.75 1.49 -8.88
CA PHE A 109 6.17 2.16 -10.04
C PHE A 109 5.84 3.63 -9.74
N LEU A 110 5.27 3.95 -8.57
CA LEU A 110 4.97 5.33 -8.16
C LEU A 110 6.25 6.15 -7.91
N VAL A 111 7.33 5.57 -7.42
CA VAL A 111 8.65 6.24 -7.33
C VAL A 111 9.11 6.68 -8.71
N GLN A 112 8.91 5.86 -9.73
CA GLN A 112 9.26 6.19 -11.12
C GLN A 112 8.30 7.23 -11.71
N LEU A 113 7.00 7.07 -11.51
CA LEU A 113 5.97 7.93 -12.09
C LEU A 113 5.91 9.30 -11.40
N GLY A 114 6.05 9.33 -10.08
CA GLY A 114 5.79 10.50 -9.23
C GLY A 114 4.32 10.61 -8.81
N LEU A 115 4.05 11.54 -7.90
CA LEU A 115 2.71 11.77 -7.33
C LEU A 115 1.97 12.97 -7.96
N GLY A 116 2.54 13.57 -8.99
CA GLY A 116 1.92 14.68 -9.71
C GLY A 116 2.03 16.05 -9.00
N TYR A 117 2.90 16.20 -7.99
CA TYR A 117 3.17 17.49 -7.39
C TYR A 117 4.06 18.35 -8.29
N PRO A 118 3.74 19.63 -8.49
CA PRO A 118 4.56 20.53 -9.31
C PRO A 118 5.97 20.67 -8.71
N ALA A 119 6.98 20.25 -9.47
CA ALA A 119 8.39 20.43 -9.12
C ALA A 119 9.24 20.23 -10.38
N THR A 120 10.45 20.77 -10.39
CA THR A 120 11.41 20.52 -11.47
C THR A 120 11.87 19.06 -11.45
N PRO A 121 11.62 18.27 -12.49
CA PRO A 121 11.98 16.85 -12.51
C PRO A 121 13.46 16.62 -12.16
N GLY A 122 13.72 15.70 -11.23
CA GLY A 122 15.07 15.37 -10.75
C GLY A 122 15.67 16.34 -9.73
N SER A 123 14.94 17.39 -9.32
CA SER A 123 15.35 18.26 -8.23
C SER A 123 15.13 17.61 -6.85
N MET A 124 15.73 18.19 -5.80
CA MET A 124 15.46 17.76 -4.42
C MET A 124 14.00 17.98 -4.04
N GLU A 125 13.37 19.04 -4.53
CA GLU A 125 11.94 19.31 -4.32
C GLU A 125 11.09 18.21 -4.95
N ASP A 126 11.37 17.81 -6.19
CA ASP A 126 10.71 16.70 -6.88
C ASP A 126 10.91 15.38 -6.12
N PHE A 127 12.11 15.10 -5.64
CA PHE A 127 12.38 13.91 -4.84
C PHE A 127 11.52 13.86 -3.58
N VAL A 128 11.47 14.95 -2.82
CA VAL A 128 10.70 15.03 -1.56
C VAL A 128 9.20 14.95 -1.85
N ALA A 129 8.69 15.74 -2.79
CA ALA A 129 7.26 15.84 -3.07
C ALA A 129 6.69 14.60 -3.76
N ASN A 130 7.43 14.01 -4.69
CA ASN A 130 6.90 12.99 -5.58
C ASN A 130 7.37 11.55 -5.30
N ARG A 131 8.46 11.34 -4.50
CA ARG A 131 9.10 10.02 -4.40
C ARG A 131 9.35 9.55 -2.98
N LEU A 132 9.74 10.47 -2.10
CA LEU A 132 10.19 10.13 -0.75
C LEU A 132 9.12 9.33 0.03
N SER A 133 7.86 9.70 -0.05
CA SER A 133 6.77 9.00 0.64
C SER A 133 6.65 7.54 0.20
N ASN A 134 6.73 7.27 -1.11
CA ASN A 134 6.68 5.89 -1.63
C ASN A 134 7.93 5.08 -1.25
N LEU A 135 9.11 5.71 -1.24
CA LEU A 135 10.34 5.05 -0.76
C LEU A 135 10.25 4.70 0.72
N LEU A 136 9.78 5.63 1.56
CA LEU A 136 9.55 5.36 2.98
C LEU A 136 8.52 4.25 3.16
N PHE A 137 7.45 4.26 2.38
CA PHE A 137 6.42 3.23 2.44
C PHE A 137 6.96 1.84 2.04
N ILE A 138 7.86 1.77 1.05
CA ILE A 138 8.60 0.57 0.72
C ILE A 138 9.42 0.09 1.92
N LEU A 139 10.24 0.96 2.51
CA LEU A 139 11.13 0.59 3.62
C LEU A 139 10.37 0.05 4.83
N VAL A 140 9.26 0.70 5.19
CA VAL A 140 8.49 0.32 6.38
C VAL A 140 7.71 -0.98 6.21
N GLN A 141 7.41 -1.41 4.99
CA GLN A 141 6.74 -2.69 4.75
C GLN A 141 7.70 -3.88 4.65
N LEU A 142 9.01 -3.66 4.37
CA LEU A 142 9.98 -4.75 4.23
C LEU A 142 10.00 -5.75 5.39
N PRO A 143 9.96 -5.32 6.68
CA PRO A 143 9.96 -6.28 7.80
C PRO A 143 8.81 -7.28 7.77
N LEU A 144 7.68 -6.95 7.14
CA LEU A 144 6.52 -7.83 7.05
C LEU A 144 6.75 -9.05 6.15
N PHE A 145 7.73 -9.00 5.22
CA PHE A 145 8.07 -10.15 4.36
C PHE A 145 8.71 -11.31 5.13
N TRP A 146 9.36 -11.04 6.27
CA TRP A 146 9.96 -12.08 7.11
C TRP A 146 9.00 -12.65 8.15
N VAL A 147 7.74 -12.19 8.16
CA VAL A 147 6.72 -12.63 9.11
C VAL A 147 5.79 -13.64 8.48
N ARG A 148 5.52 -14.74 9.17
CA ARG A 148 4.46 -15.68 8.81
C ARG A 148 3.14 -15.22 9.44
N PHE A 149 2.17 -14.95 8.60
CA PHE A 149 0.82 -14.56 9.02
C PHE A 149 -0.12 -15.77 8.97
N ASP A 150 -0.06 -16.64 9.98
CA ASP A 150 -0.82 -17.90 9.99
C ASP A 150 -2.32 -17.69 10.22
N LYS A 151 -2.72 -16.54 10.79
CA LYS A 151 -4.11 -16.18 11.04
C LYS A 151 -4.55 -15.00 10.18
N SER A 152 -5.81 -15.05 9.74
CA SER A 152 -6.46 -13.89 9.10
C SER A 152 -6.76 -12.80 10.13
N LEU A 153 -6.88 -11.53 9.71
CA LEU A 153 -7.23 -10.44 10.63
C LEU A 153 -8.60 -10.67 11.31
N PRO A 154 -9.67 -11.08 10.62
CA PRO A 154 -10.94 -11.39 11.27
C PRO A 154 -10.82 -12.48 12.34
N THR A 155 -10.02 -13.53 12.11
CA THR A 155 -9.77 -14.58 13.10
C THR A 155 -9.07 -14.03 14.35
N LEU A 156 -8.07 -13.15 14.16
CA LEU A 156 -7.37 -12.53 15.29
C LEU A 156 -8.28 -11.65 16.15
N VAL A 157 -9.23 -10.94 15.52
CA VAL A 157 -10.23 -10.14 16.23
C VAL A 157 -11.17 -11.06 17.03
N ARG A 158 -11.72 -12.09 16.36
CA ARG A 158 -12.62 -13.05 17.04
C ARG A 158 -11.95 -13.72 18.23
N ASP A 159 -10.71 -14.20 18.08
CA ASP A 159 -9.97 -14.89 19.15
C ASP A 159 -9.68 -13.97 20.37
N ARG A 160 -9.77 -12.65 20.22
CA ARG A 160 -9.60 -11.69 21.31
C ARG A 160 -10.87 -11.36 22.07
N PHE A 161 -12.02 -11.44 21.39
CA PHE A 161 -13.31 -11.02 21.95
C PHE A 161 -14.22 -12.19 22.32
N CYS A 162 -13.91 -13.42 21.88
CA CYS A 162 -14.61 -14.64 22.28
C CYS A 162 -13.81 -15.37 23.39
N ILE A 163 -13.68 -14.72 24.57
CA ILE A 163 -13.24 -15.34 25.83
C ILE A 163 -14.44 -15.42 26.75
#